data_796aa79074ef7c900d8fdbc41294b8dd
#
_entry.id   796aa79074ef7c900d8fdbc41294b8dd
#
_cell.length_a   1.000
_cell.length_b   1.000
_cell.length_c   1.000
_cell.angle_alpha   90.00
_cell.angle_beta   90.00
_cell.angle_gamma   90.00
#
_symmetry.space_group_name_H-M   'P 1'
#
loop_
_entity.id
_entity.type
_entity.pdbx_description
1 polymer ?
#
loop_
_entity_poly.entity_id
_entity_poly.type
_entity_poly.pdbx_seq_one_letter_code
_entity_poly.pdbx_strand_id
1 'polypeptide(L)'
;MGAGHDHGHAHGAAAAGTATSAYRGRLRMALAITLGIVVVQIVGGVLADSLALVADSAHMATDALGLGMALLAIHFANRPPSERATFGYARAEILAALANCLLLLGAGGYVVYESVQRFITPAQTEGRLALLFGVIGLVANLVSLSLLMRGQKESLNVRGAFLEVAADALGSVTVIVSSVVIMLTGWQPADPIASLVIALMIAPRTWKLLRETLSVLLEAAPKGVDMAEVRSHILATDGVEDVHDLHAWTITSGMPVLSAHVVVSPEALSAIGHEKMLHELQGCLGDHFDVEHCTFQLEPSGHAEHEARLCH
;
A
#
# COMPACT_ATOMS: atom_id res chain seq x y z
N MET A 1 -21.02 -33.90 -28.50
CA MET A 1 -20.18 -34.25 -27.35
C MET A 1 -19.16 -33.14 -27.21
N GLY A 2 -19.50 -32.10 -26.44
CA GLY A 2 -18.66 -30.95 -26.20
C GLY A 2 -18.01 -31.11 -24.83
N ALA A 3 -16.70 -31.08 -24.77
CA ALA A 3 -15.96 -31.02 -23.53
C ALA A 3 -15.77 -29.54 -23.17
N GLY A 4 -16.45 -29.08 -22.13
CA GLY A 4 -16.26 -27.74 -21.56
C GLY A 4 -14.93 -27.69 -20.83
N HIS A 5 -14.07 -26.73 -21.19
CA HIS A 5 -12.90 -26.36 -20.40
C HIS A 5 -13.32 -25.27 -19.41
N ASP A 6 -13.59 -25.72 -18.19
CA ASP A 6 -13.79 -24.88 -17.02
C ASP A 6 -12.40 -24.42 -16.52
N HIS A 7 -12.00 -23.19 -16.83
CA HIS A 7 -10.77 -22.60 -16.32
C HIS A 7 -11.05 -21.95 -14.95
N GLY A 8 -10.86 -22.76 -13.90
CA GLY A 8 -11.02 -22.35 -12.52
C GLY A 8 -9.99 -21.32 -12.04
N HIS A 9 -10.22 -20.03 -12.25
CA HIS A 9 -9.45 -18.95 -11.62
C HIS A 9 -9.90 -18.59 -10.19
N ALA A 10 -10.91 -19.31 -9.64
CA ALA A 10 -11.40 -19.11 -8.27
C ALA A 10 -10.49 -19.69 -7.16
N HIS A 11 -9.47 -20.48 -7.49
CA HIS A 11 -8.67 -21.22 -6.49
C HIS A 11 -7.62 -20.38 -5.77
N GLY A 12 -7.12 -19.28 -6.34
CA GLY A 12 -6.06 -18.46 -5.73
C GLY A 12 -6.56 -17.63 -4.54
N ALA A 13 -7.68 -16.94 -4.69
CA ALA A 13 -8.24 -16.08 -3.64
C ALA A 13 -8.83 -16.90 -2.48
N ALA A 14 -9.49 -18.03 -2.75
CA ALA A 14 -10.02 -18.92 -1.72
C ALA A 14 -8.89 -19.61 -0.93
N ALA A 15 -7.79 -20.03 -1.58
CA ALA A 15 -6.62 -20.61 -0.92
C ALA A 15 -5.87 -19.59 -0.05
N ALA A 16 -5.71 -18.34 -0.51
CA ALA A 16 -5.13 -17.26 0.29
C ALA A 16 -6.02 -16.90 1.50
N GLY A 17 -7.33 -16.93 1.35
CA GLY A 17 -8.29 -16.72 2.43
C GLY A 17 -8.20 -17.81 3.52
N THR A 18 -8.04 -19.06 3.15
CA THR A 18 -7.91 -20.20 4.09
C THR A 18 -6.56 -20.18 4.81
N ALA A 19 -5.44 -19.90 4.14
CA ALA A 19 -4.12 -19.77 4.75
C ALA A 19 -4.12 -18.63 5.79
N THR A 20 -4.62 -17.45 5.43
CA THR A 20 -4.72 -16.32 6.37
C THR A 20 -5.63 -16.64 7.55
N SER A 21 -6.72 -17.40 7.35
CA SER A 21 -7.63 -17.79 8.44
C SER A 21 -6.97 -18.70 9.47
N ALA A 22 -6.11 -19.62 9.04
CA ALA A 22 -5.36 -20.53 9.91
C ALA A 22 -4.37 -19.78 10.83
N TYR A 23 -3.83 -18.64 10.37
CA TYR A 23 -2.87 -17.83 11.11
C TYR A 23 -3.48 -16.60 11.81
N ARG A 24 -4.81 -16.39 11.72
CA ARG A 24 -5.51 -15.23 12.28
C ARG A 24 -5.27 -15.03 13.79
N GLY A 25 -5.22 -16.11 14.56
CA GLY A 25 -4.93 -16.05 15.99
C GLY A 25 -3.53 -15.51 16.28
N ARG A 26 -2.52 -15.95 15.51
CA ARG A 26 -1.13 -15.50 15.65
C ARG A 26 -0.94 -14.05 15.23
N LEU A 27 -1.59 -13.62 14.13
CA LEU A 27 -1.60 -12.23 13.72
C LEU A 27 -2.22 -11.30 14.78
N ARG A 28 -3.35 -11.70 15.38
CA ARG A 28 -3.97 -10.93 16.46
C ARG A 28 -3.07 -10.84 17.69
N MET A 29 -2.38 -11.93 18.04
CA MET A 29 -1.44 -11.95 19.17
C MET A 29 -0.23 -11.06 18.88
N ALA A 30 0.37 -11.14 17.69
CA ALA A 30 1.45 -10.26 17.29
C ALA A 30 1.03 -8.79 17.35
N LEU A 31 -0.14 -8.44 16.82
CA LEU A 31 -0.69 -7.09 16.89
C LEU A 31 -0.90 -6.61 18.33
N ALA A 32 -1.44 -7.46 19.20
CA ALA A 32 -1.63 -7.11 20.61
C ALA A 32 -0.29 -6.86 21.33
N ILE A 33 0.74 -7.65 21.04
CA ILE A 33 2.09 -7.46 21.54
C ILE A 33 2.64 -6.13 21.02
N THR A 34 2.54 -5.85 19.71
CA THR A 34 3.00 -4.58 19.10
C THR A 34 2.34 -3.37 19.76
N LEU A 35 1.01 -3.38 19.94
CA LEU A 35 0.30 -2.30 20.63
C LEU A 35 0.75 -2.12 22.08
N GLY A 36 1.01 -3.23 22.79
CA GLY A 36 1.56 -3.19 24.14
C GLY A 36 2.96 -2.57 24.19
N ILE A 37 3.82 -2.93 23.23
CA ILE A 37 5.18 -2.39 23.12
C ILE A 37 5.16 -0.90 22.83
N VAL A 38 4.30 -0.44 21.91
CA VAL A 38 4.15 0.99 21.59
C VAL A 38 3.93 1.80 22.85
N VAL A 39 3.00 1.38 23.72
CA VAL A 39 2.74 2.07 24.98
C VAL A 39 3.97 2.04 25.90
N VAL A 40 4.60 0.89 26.04
CA VAL A 40 5.80 0.72 26.90
C VAL A 40 6.97 1.58 26.39
N GLN A 41 7.21 1.62 25.08
CA GLN A 41 8.30 2.40 24.49
C GLN A 41 8.03 3.91 24.50
N ILE A 42 6.77 4.36 24.33
CA ILE A 42 6.42 5.78 24.50
C ILE A 42 6.72 6.21 25.95
N VAL A 43 6.29 5.46 26.92
CA VAL A 43 6.56 5.73 28.34
C VAL A 43 8.06 5.71 28.59
N GLY A 44 8.76 4.70 28.09
CA GLY A 44 10.23 4.58 28.20
C GLY A 44 10.97 5.73 27.56
N GLY A 45 10.56 6.16 26.37
CA GLY A 45 11.15 7.27 25.63
C GLY A 45 11.06 8.60 26.39
N VAL A 46 9.88 8.86 26.98
CA VAL A 46 9.67 10.05 27.81
C VAL A 46 10.47 9.99 29.13
N LEU A 47 10.47 8.83 29.81
CA LEU A 47 11.20 8.68 31.07
C LEU A 47 12.72 8.69 30.90
N ALA A 48 13.23 8.17 29.79
CA ALA A 48 14.65 8.12 29.48
C ALA A 48 15.16 9.37 28.75
N ASP A 49 14.27 10.28 28.35
CA ASP A 49 14.55 11.37 27.41
C ASP A 49 15.30 10.87 26.16
N SER A 50 14.89 9.70 25.65
CA SER A 50 15.50 9.06 24.47
C SER A 50 14.68 9.34 23.22
N LEU A 51 15.25 10.12 22.30
CA LEU A 51 14.64 10.40 21.01
C LEU A 51 14.57 9.14 20.13
N ALA A 52 15.53 8.23 20.26
CA ALA A 52 15.55 6.97 19.53
C ALA A 52 14.36 6.06 19.92
N LEU A 53 14.02 5.96 21.21
CA LEU A 53 12.82 5.24 21.67
C LEU A 53 11.55 5.92 21.19
N VAL A 54 11.49 7.25 21.22
CA VAL A 54 10.33 8.01 20.70
C VAL A 54 10.18 7.81 19.21
N ALA A 55 11.26 7.82 18.44
CA ALA A 55 11.25 7.60 16.99
C ALA A 55 10.73 6.19 16.64
N ASP A 56 11.26 5.15 17.32
CA ASP A 56 10.83 3.76 17.14
C ASP A 56 9.35 3.58 17.50
N SER A 57 8.93 4.09 18.66
CA SER A 57 7.52 4.00 19.10
C SER A 57 6.55 4.81 18.22
N ALA A 58 6.96 5.97 17.71
CA ALA A 58 6.14 6.79 16.82
C ALA A 58 5.90 6.09 15.49
N HIS A 59 6.90 5.41 14.94
CA HIS A 59 6.76 4.58 13.75
C HIS A 59 5.74 3.47 13.97
N MET A 60 5.95 2.63 14.99
CA MET A 60 5.05 1.53 15.32
C MET A 60 3.61 2.01 15.61
N ALA A 61 3.45 3.14 16.32
CA ALA A 61 2.15 3.74 16.57
C ALA A 61 1.45 4.18 15.30
N THR A 62 2.19 4.79 14.37
CA THR A 62 1.65 5.25 13.08
C THR A 62 1.23 4.06 12.23
N ASP A 63 1.97 2.97 12.21
CA ASP A 63 1.61 1.75 11.48
C ASP A 63 0.34 1.10 12.08
N ALA A 64 0.22 1.06 13.41
CA ALA A 64 -0.99 0.60 14.08
C ALA A 64 -2.22 1.49 13.76
N LEU A 65 -2.03 2.81 13.73
CA LEU A 65 -3.07 3.77 13.32
C LEU A 65 -3.43 3.59 11.84
N GLY A 66 -2.44 3.39 10.98
CA GLY A 66 -2.62 3.11 9.55
C GLY A 66 -3.47 1.88 9.31
N LEU A 67 -3.20 0.78 10.05
CA LEU A 67 -4.03 -0.42 10.01
C LEU A 67 -5.47 -0.14 10.49
N GLY A 68 -5.64 0.63 11.56
CA GLY A 68 -6.96 1.06 12.02
C GLY A 68 -7.72 1.88 10.98
N MET A 69 -7.06 2.85 10.35
CA MET A 69 -7.64 3.64 9.26
C MET A 69 -8.00 2.79 8.05
N ALA A 70 -7.16 1.82 7.67
CA ALA A 70 -7.44 0.88 6.58
C ALA A 70 -8.69 0.03 6.87
N LEU A 71 -8.84 -0.49 8.09
CA LEU A 71 -10.03 -1.24 8.49
C LEU A 71 -11.30 -0.39 8.46
N LEU A 72 -11.23 0.86 8.90
CA LEU A 72 -12.34 1.82 8.78
C LEU A 72 -12.65 2.13 7.32
N ALA A 73 -11.64 2.34 6.49
CA ALA A 73 -11.82 2.59 5.06
C ALA A 73 -12.48 1.42 4.34
N ILE A 74 -12.09 0.17 4.64
CA ILE A 74 -12.76 -1.04 4.13
C ILE A 74 -14.22 -1.09 4.57
N HIS A 75 -14.53 -0.72 5.82
CA HIS A 75 -15.91 -0.65 6.28
C HIS A 75 -16.74 0.36 5.47
N PHE A 76 -16.18 1.52 5.14
CA PHE A 76 -16.85 2.52 4.30
C PHE A 76 -16.91 2.10 2.84
N ALA A 77 -15.86 1.50 2.30
CA ALA A 77 -15.80 1.02 0.91
C ALA A 77 -16.84 -0.06 0.61
N ASN A 78 -17.19 -0.88 1.61
CA ASN A 78 -18.23 -1.90 1.49
C ASN A 78 -19.68 -1.35 1.54
N ARG A 79 -19.86 -0.03 1.68
CA ARG A 79 -21.20 0.56 1.57
C ARG A 79 -21.63 0.58 0.10
N PRO A 80 -22.92 0.30 -0.18
CA PRO A 80 -23.41 0.30 -1.55
C PRO A 80 -23.25 1.69 -2.19
N PRO A 81 -23.03 1.74 -3.50
CA PRO A 81 -23.04 2.98 -4.26
C PRO A 81 -24.33 3.77 -4.03
N SER A 82 -24.24 5.09 -4.14
CA SER A 82 -25.37 6.00 -4.03
C SER A 82 -25.39 6.97 -5.21
N GLU A 83 -26.50 7.70 -5.40
CA GLU A 83 -26.59 8.71 -6.46
C GLU A 83 -25.51 9.80 -6.39
N ARG A 84 -24.94 10.07 -5.19
CA ARG A 84 -23.88 11.05 -4.99
C ARG A 84 -22.48 10.44 -5.06
N ALA A 85 -22.35 9.15 -4.80
CA ALA A 85 -21.09 8.41 -4.81
C ALA A 85 -21.29 7.14 -5.65
N THR A 86 -21.17 7.28 -6.97
CA THR A 86 -21.49 6.21 -7.94
C THR A 86 -20.53 5.03 -7.85
N PHE A 87 -19.26 5.25 -7.49
CA PHE A 87 -18.28 4.21 -7.13
C PHE A 87 -18.26 3.91 -5.62
N GLY A 88 -19.29 4.35 -4.87
CA GLY A 88 -19.31 4.24 -3.41
C GLY A 88 -18.18 5.05 -2.77
N TYR A 89 -17.62 4.50 -1.67
CA TYR A 89 -16.49 5.09 -0.96
C TYR A 89 -15.18 4.31 -1.20
N ALA A 90 -15.03 3.68 -2.38
CA ALA A 90 -13.86 2.87 -2.68
C ALA A 90 -12.52 3.62 -2.50
N ARG A 91 -12.45 4.91 -2.87
CA ARG A 91 -11.27 5.76 -2.66
C ARG A 91 -10.95 6.07 -1.19
N ALA A 92 -11.81 5.71 -0.23
CA ALA A 92 -11.52 5.91 1.20
C ALA A 92 -10.26 5.15 1.64
N GLU A 93 -9.97 3.99 1.06
CA GLU A 93 -8.74 3.23 1.29
C GLU A 93 -7.49 4.03 0.88
N ILE A 94 -7.53 4.66 -0.29
CA ILE A 94 -6.42 5.47 -0.81
C ILE A 94 -6.20 6.73 0.05
N LEU A 95 -7.30 7.39 0.48
CA LEU A 95 -7.22 8.54 1.38
C LEU A 95 -6.67 8.16 2.76
N ALA A 96 -7.03 7.00 3.28
CA ALA A 96 -6.49 6.49 4.54
C ALA A 96 -4.98 6.21 4.41
N ALA A 97 -4.54 5.60 3.30
CA ALA A 97 -3.12 5.39 3.01
C ALA A 97 -2.34 6.71 2.89
N LEU A 98 -2.93 7.73 2.22
CA LEU A 98 -2.34 9.06 2.15
C LEU A 98 -2.19 9.70 3.53
N ALA A 99 -3.25 9.65 4.34
CA ALA A 99 -3.22 10.18 5.71
C ALA A 99 -2.12 9.51 6.55
N ASN A 100 -1.97 8.18 6.44
CA ASN A 100 -0.90 7.44 7.11
C ASN A 100 0.50 7.88 6.64
N CYS A 101 0.71 8.06 5.32
CA CYS A 101 1.96 8.58 4.79
C CYS A 101 2.29 9.97 5.34
N LEU A 102 1.31 10.87 5.42
CA LEU A 102 1.50 12.22 5.95
C LEU A 102 1.86 12.20 7.44
N LEU A 103 1.24 11.32 8.24
CA LEU A 103 1.58 11.13 9.65
C LEU A 103 3.02 10.62 9.81
N LEU A 104 3.43 9.62 9.02
CA LEU A 104 4.81 9.10 9.03
C LEU A 104 5.84 10.15 8.62
N LEU A 105 5.54 10.93 7.58
CA LEU A 105 6.42 12.03 7.14
C LEU A 105 6.51 13.13 8.20
N GLY A 106 5.40 13.46 8.85
CA GLY A 106 5.37 14.45 9.94
C GLY A 106 6.18 13.98 11.15
N ALA A 107 5.97 12.73 11.57
CA ALA A 107 6.75 12.13 12.68
C ALA A 107 8.24 12.04 12.36
N GLY A 108 8.59 11.54 11.16
CA GLY A 108 9.97 11.47 10.70
C GLY A 108 10.63 12.84 10.59
N GLY A 109 9.92 13.83 10.05
CA GLY A 109 10.38 15.23 9.98
C GLY A 109 10.63 15.82 11.37
N TYR A 110 9.74 15.55 12.33
CA TYR A 110 9.94 15.96 13.72
C TYR A 110 11.18 15.30 14.33
N VAL A 111 11.37 13.99 14.13
CA VAL A 111 12.56 13.28 14.62
C VAL A 111 13.84 13.85 14.02
N VAL A 112 13.88 14.18 12.74
CA VAL A 112 15.03 14.82 12.09
C VAL A 112 15.29 16.19 12.69
N TYR A 113 14.25 17.01 12.84
CA TYR A 113 14.37 18.35 13.44
C TYR A 113 14.92 18.26 14.87
N GLU A 114 14.32 17.43 15.70
CA GLU A 114 14.74 17.26 17.10
C GLU A 114 16.15 16.68 17.21
N SER A 115 16.53 15.75 16.32
CA SER A 115 17.90 15.23 16.27
C SER A 115 18.92 16.34 16.02
N VAL A 116 18.63 17.24 15.07
CA VAL A 116 19.50 18.40 14.78
C VAL A 116 19.57 19.33 15.98
N GLN A 117 18.45 19.59 16.67
CA GLN A 117 18.44 20.42 17.88
C GLN A 117 19.29 19.81 19.01
N ARG A 118 19.24 18.48 19.20
CA ARG A 118 20.04 17.77 20.18
C ARG A 118 21.55 17.73 19.88
N PHE A 119 21.95 17.95 18.62
CA PHE A 119 23.36 18.20 18.28
C PHE A 119 23.82 19.61 18.70
N ILE A 120 22.93 20.60 18.61
CA ILE A 120 23.23 22.00 18.97
C ILE A 120 23.12 22.18 20.48
N THR A 121 22.09 21.63 21.10
CA THR A 121 21.78 21.70 22.52
C THR A 121 21.60 20.28 23.06
N PRO A 122 22.69 19.61 23.49
CA PRO A 122 22.63 18.21 23.89
C PRO A 122 21.69 17.98 25.07
N ALA A 123 20.70 17.09 24.86
CA ALA A 123 19.88 16.56 25.94
C ALA A 123 20.60 15.41 26.63
N GLN A 124 20.28 15.16 27.89
CA GLN A 124 20.89 14.06 28.66
C GLN A 124 19.95 12.84 28.63
N THR A 125 20.20 11.92 27.71
CA THR A 125 19.50 10.65 27.65
C THR A 125 19.95 9.72 28.78
N GLU A 126 18.98 9.20 29.53
CA GLU A 126 19.25 8.18 30.55
C GLU A 126 19.48 6.80 29.88
N GLY A 127 20.73 6.47 29.58
CA GLY A 127 21.12 5.27 28.86
C GLY A 127 20.63 3.95 29.47
N ARG A 128 20.52 3.85 30.81
CA ARG A 128 20.04 2.64 31.48
C ARG A 128 18.56 2.38 31.25
N LEU A 129 17.74 3.43 31.36
CA LEU A 129 16.31 3.32 31.07
C LEU A 129 16.08 3.06 29.59
N ALA A 130 16.76 3.78 28.69
CA ALA A 130 16.68 3.56 27.27
C ALA A 130 17.07 2.12 26.90
N LEU A 131 18.14 1.57 27.49
CA LEU A 131 18.53 0.17 27.30
C LEU A 131 17.44 -0.79 27.77
N LEU A 132 16.88 -0.58 28.97
CA LEU A 132 15.85 -1.44 29.53
C LEU A 132 14.63 -1.51 28.58
N PHE A 133 14.13 -0.37 28.16
CA PHE A 133 12.95 -0.31 27.27
C PHE A 133 13.26 -0.80 25.86
N GLY A 134 14.47 -0.54 25.33
CA GLY A 134 14.94 -1.11 24.06
C GLY A 134 15.00 -2.63 24.08
N VAL A 135 15.51 -3.22 25.18
CA VAL A 135 15.56 -4.69 25.35
C VAL A 135 14.16 -5.28 25.46
N ILE A 136 13.24 -4.65 26.20
CA ILE A 136 11.83 -5.08 26.28
C ILE A 136 11.21 -5.08 24.88
N GLY A 137 11.40 -4.01 24.09
CA GLY A 137 10.94 -3.90 22.71
C GLY A 137 11.50 -5.01 21.83
N LEU A 138 12.82 -5.22 21.87
CA LEU A 138 13.48 -6.27 21.08
C LEU A 138 12.95 -7.67 21.42
N VAL A 139 12.86 -8.00 22.72
CA VAL A 139 12.36 -9.33 23.15
C VAL A 139 10.95 -9.57 22.65
N ALA A 140 10.07 -8.59 22.77
CA ALA A 140 8.70 -8.72 22.32
C ALA A 140 8.58 -8.79 20.80
N ASN A 141 9.42 -8.05 20.04
CA ASN A 141 9.51 -8.19 18.58
C ASN A 141 10.04 -9.58 18.19
N LEU A 142 11.03 -10.13 18.87
CA LEU A 142 11.51 -11.50 18.64
C LEU A 142 10.43 -12.55 18.94
N VAL A 143 9.63 -12.38 20.00
CA VAL A 143 8.47 -13.24 20.28
C VAL A 143 7.47 -13.15 19.12
N SER A 144 7.12 -11.95 18.67
CA SER A 144 6.20 -11.74 17.53
C SER A 144 6.74 -12.39 16.25
N LEU A 145 8.03 -12.22 15.95
CA LEU A 145 8.70 -12.90 14.81
C LEU A 145 8.58 -14.43 14.90
N SER A 146 8.81 -15.00 16.09
CA SER A 146 8.69 -16.44 16.29
C SER A 146 7.29 -16.98 16.04
N LEU A 147 6.26 -16.21 16.42
CA LEU A 147 4.84 -16.53 16.17
C LEU A 147 4.51 -16.51 14.67
N LEU A 148 5.09 -15.56 13.92
CA LEU A 148 4.82 -15.36 12.51
C LEU A 148 5.69 -16.22 11.57
N MET A 149 6.81 -16.76 12.07
CA MET A 149 7.85 -17.43 11.26
C MET A 149 7.30 -18.58 10.39
N ARG A 150 6.39 -19.40 10.91
CA ARG A 150 5.83 -20.53 10.15
C ARG A 150 4.88 -20.07 9.05
N GLY A 151 4.07 -19.05 9.33
CA GLY A 151 3.05 -18.59 8.40
C GLY A 151 3.56 -17.70 7.26
N GLN A 152 4.76 -17.12 7.39
CA GLN A 152 5.33 -16.22 6.36
C GLN A 152 5.59 -16.89 5.01
N LYS A 153 5.74 -18.23 4.98
CA LYS A 153 5.95 -19.01 3.74
C LYS A 153 4.63 -19.36 3.06
N GLU A 154 3.52 -19.32 3.77
CA GLU A 154 2.22 -19.81 3.30
C GLU A 154 1.22 -18.68 3.02
N SER A 155 1.44 -17.48 3.57
CA SER A 155 0.54 -16.33 3.40
C SER A 155 1.30 -15.04 3.21
N LEU A 156 0.98 -14.29 2.14
CA LEU A 156 1.57 -12.97 1.83
C LEU A 156 1.30 -11.97 2.95
N ASN A 157 0.09 -11.99 3.56
CA ASN A 157 -0.26 -11.11 4.66
C ASN A 157 0.61 -11.39 5.91
N VAL A 158 0.85 -12.67 6.23
CA VAL A 158 1.73 -13.05 7.35
C VAL A 158 3.17 -12.69 7.05
N ARG A 159 3.60 -12.80 5.80
CA ARG A 159 4.93 -12.37 5.35
C ARG A 159 5.11 -10.85 5.48
N GLY A 160 4.09 -10.08 5.11
CA GLY A 160 4.10 -8.62 5.31
C GLY A 160 4.29 -8.25 6.78
N ALA A 161 3.45 -8.81 7.67
CA ALA A 161 3.55 -8.60 9.11
C ALA A 161 4.90 -9.08 9.69
N PHE A 162 5.47 -10.17 9.19
CA PHE A 162 6.79 -10.65 9.61
C PHE A 162 7.90 -9.65 9.26
N LEU A 163 7.89 -9.11 8.04
CA LEU A 163 8.89 -8.13 7.59
C LEU A 163 8.77 -6.80 8.36
N GLU A 164 7.55 -6.42 8.73
CA GLU A 164 7.27 -5.25 9.57
C GLU A 164 7.93 -5.41 10.95
N VAL A 165 7.56 -6.47 11.67
CA VAL A 165 8.12 -6.76 13.01
C VAL A 165 9.64 -6.97 12.95
N ALA A 166 10.19 -7.46 11.83
CA ALA A 166 11.65 -7.55 11.65
C ALA A 166 12.31 -6.16 11.55
N ALA A 167 11.66 -5.21 10.89
CA ALA A 167 12.12 -3.82 10.85
C ALA A 167 12.07 -3.17 12.24
N ASP A 168 10.99 -3.40 13.01
CA ASP A 168 10.85 -2.92 14.40
C ASP A 168 11.95 -3.52 15.30
N ALA A 169 12.28 -4.80 15.12
CA ALA A 169 13.38 -5.43 15.84
C ALA A 169 14.74 -4.74 15.53
N LEU A 170 14.98 -4.34 14.28
CA LEU A 170 16.19 -3.57 13.91
C LEU A 170 16.18 -2.17 14.53
N GLY A 171 15.03 -1.49 14.60
CA GLY A 171 14.86 -0.23 15.33
C GLY A 171 15.26 -0.38 16.80
N SER A 172 14.71 -1.40 17.47
CA SER A 172 15.03 -1.71 18.87
C SER A 172 16.52 -2.02 19.08
N VAL A 173 17.18 -2.74 18.13
CA VAL A 173 18.64 -2.96 18.18
C VAL A 173 19.39 -1.63 18.09
N THR A 174 18.97 -0.71 17.24
CA THR A 174 19.58 0.61 17.10
C THR A 174 19.50 1.42 18.41
N VAL A 175 18.33 1.37 19.09
CA VAL A 175 18.15 1.96 20.43
C VAL A 175 19.10 1.33 21.46
N ILE A 176 19.22 0.01 21.49
CA ILE A 176 20.11 -0.71 22.41
C ILE A 176 21.57 -0.30 22.19
N VAL A 177 22.01 -0.26 20.93
CA VAL A 177 23.40 0.13 20.58
C VAL A 177 23.69 1.56 21.07
N SER A 178 22.81 2.53 20.80
CA SER A 178 22.99 3.91 21.25
C SER A 178 23.02 3.99 22.77
N SER A 179 22.14 3.29 23.47
CA SER A 179 22.06 3.25 24.91
C SER A 179 23.34 2.68 25.55
N VAL A 180 23.88 1.59 24.98
CA VAL A 180 25.17 1.01 25.43
C VAL A 180 26.33 1.99 25.22
N VAL A 181 26.39 2.67 24.07
CA VAL A 181 27.39 3.70 23.81
C VAL A 181 27.32 4.81 24.85
N ILE A 182 26.13 5.34 25.13
CA ILE A 182 25.92 6.38 26.15
C ILE A 182 26.38 5.89 27.51
N MET A 183 26.01 4.67 27.90
CA MET A 183 26.39 4.11 29.22
C MET A 183 27.89 3.92 29.40
N LEU A 184 28.60 3.50 28.34
CA LEU A 184 30.02 3.19 28.39
C LEU A 184 30.90 4.43 28.22
N THR A 185 30.48 5.40 27.42
CA THR A 185 31.33 6.54 27.01
C THR A 185 30.81 7.90 27.50
N GLY A 186 29.52 7.98 27.91
CA GLY A 186 28.85 9.24 28.21
C GLY A 186 28.53 10.08 26.95
N TRP A 187 28.75 9.53 25.74
CA TRP A 187 28.58 10.25 24.48
C TRP A 187 27.11 10.38 24.08
N GLN A 188 26.49 11.48 24.49
CA GLN A 188 25.05 11.76 24.29
C GLN A 188 24.60 11.82 22.82
N PRO A 189 25.44 12.28 21.84
CA PRO A 189 25.02 12.29 20.43
C PRO A 189 24.67 10.91 19.83
N ALA A 190 24.97 9.82 20.53
CA ALA A 190 24.57 8.48 20.08
C ALA A 190 23.05 8.32 19.94
N ASP A 191 22.22 8.94 20.80
CA ASP A 191 20.76 8.87 20.74
C ASP A 191 20.18 9.59 19.51
N PRO A 192 20.49 10.87 19.22
CA PRO A 192 20.01 11.51 18.00
C PRO A 192 20.55 10.87 16.71
N ILE A 193 21.74 10.26 16.72
CA ILE A 193 22.23 9.49 15.56
C ILE A 193 21.36 8.24 15.36
N ALA A 194 21.06 7.50 16.41
CA ALA A 194 20.17 6.34 16.35
C ALA A 194 18.78 6.72 15.84
N SER A 195 18.24 7.86 16.30
CA SER A 195 16.96 8.41 15.82
C SER A 195 16.97 8.70 14.32
N LEU A 196 18.05 9.31 13.81
CA LEU A 196 18.23 9.55 12.37
C LEU A 196 18.35 8.26 11.58
N VAL A 197 19.05 7.24 12.10
CA VAL A 197 19.13 5.92 11.47
C VAL A 197 17.74 5.30 11.35
N ILE A 198 16.93 5.33 12.42
CA ILE A 198 15.56 4.83 12.41
C ILE A 198 14.72 5.60 11.38
N ALA A 199 14.75 6.93 11.38
CA ALA A 199 14.04 7.75 10.41
C ALA A 199 14.46 7.42 8.96
N LEU A 200 15.74 7.21 8.71
CA LEU A 200 16.28 6.84 7.39
C LEU A 200 15.85 5.43 6.96
N MET A 201 15.70 4.49 7.89
CA MET A 201 15.19 3.14 7.58
C MET A 201 13.72 3.16 7.15
N ILE A 202 12.92 4.07 7.70
CA ILE A 202 11.48 4.20 7.43
C ILE A 202 11.22 5.00 6.13
N ALA A 203 12.02 6.02 5.85
CA ALA A 203 11.80 6.98 4.77
C ALA A 203 11.59 6.35 3.37
N PRO A 204 12.37 5.35 2.92
CA PRO A 204 12.19 4.76 1.58
C PRO A 204 10.84 4.07 1.41
N ARG A 205 10.37 3.36 2.45
CA ARG A 205 9.07 2.69 2.44
C ARG A 205 7.93 3.70 2.39
N THR A 206 7.98 4.72 3.24
CA THR A 206 6.99 5.80 3.28
C THR A 206 6.93 6.55 1.95
N TRP A 207 8.09 6.85 1.34
CA TRP A 207 8.19 7.49 0.04
C TRP A 207 7.56 6.65 -1.07
N LYS A 208 7.83 5.34 -1.08
CA LYS A 208 7.22 4.41 -2.04
C LYS A 208 5.71 4.39 -1.90
N LEU A 209 5.18 4.25 -0.68
CA LEU A 209 3.74 4.24 -0.41
C LEU A 209 3.07 5.56 -0.80
N LEU A 210 3.70 6.70 -0.49
CA LEU A 210 3.22 8.02 -0.88
C LEU A 210 3.11 8.14 -2.41
N ARG A 211 4.15 7.71 -3.11
CA ARG A 211 4.19 7.74 -4.59
C ARG A 211 3.09 6.88 -5.22
N GLU A 212 2.85 5.70 -4.66
CA GLU A 212 1.78 4.80 -5.10
C GLU A 212 0.40 5.39 -4.86
N THR A 213 0.19 5.97 -3.69
CA THR A 213 -1.06 6.63 -3.32
C THR A 213 -1.35 7.85 -4.20
N LEU A 214 -0.34 8.69 -4.43
CA LEU A 214 -0.45 9.86 -5.32
C LEU A 214 -0.71 9.43 -6.77
N SER A 215 -0.09 8.36 -7.26
CA SER A 215 -0.32 7.82 -8.60
C SER A 215 -1.80 7.46 -8.81
N VAL A 216 -2.43 6.82 -7.81
CA VAL A 216 -3.87 6.49 -7.86
C VAL A 216 -4.73 7.76 -7.81
N LEU A 217 -4.39 8.73 -6.98
CA LEU A 217 -5.16 9.98 -6.87
C LEU A 217 -5.03 10.87 -8.11
N LEU A 218 -3.88 10.82 -8.79
CA LEU A 218 -3.63 11.53 -10.06
C LEU A 218 -4.12 10.76 -11.28
N GLU A 219 -4.85 9.65 -11.06
CA GLU A 219 -5.43 8.84 -12.14
C GLU A 219 -4.40 8.35 -13.17
N ALA A 220 -3.17 8.07 -12.69
CA ALA A 220 -2.15 7.47 -13.52
C ALA A 220 -2.53 6.04 -13.94
N ALA A 221 -2.00 5.60 -15.07
CA ALA A 221 -2.23 4.26 -15.59
C ALA A 221 -1.92 3.18 -14.51
N PRO A 222 -2.74 2.12 -14.43
CA PRO A 222 -2.57 1.05 -13.45
C PRO A 222 -1.20 0.39 -13.58
N LYS A 223 -0.59 0.01 -12.45
CA LYS A 223 0.68 -0.70 -12.45
C LYS A 223 0.55 -2.04 -13.18
N GLY A 224 1.48 -2.28 -14.10
CA GLY A 224 1.52 -3.53 -14.87
C GLY A 224 0.67 -3.51 -16.14
N VAL A 225 -0.06 -2.41 -16.41
CA VAL A 225 -0.80 -2.21 -17.66
C VAL A 225 0.03 -1.31 -18.58
N ASP A 226 0.48 -1.87 -19.71
CA ASP A 226 1.12 -1.10 -20.77
C ASP A 226 0.05 -0.55 -21.71
N MET A 227 -0.13 0.77 -21.71
CA MET A 227 -1.15 1.44 -22.51
C MET A 227 -0.91 1.28 -24.02
N ALA A 228 0.34 1.12 -24.47
CA ALA A 228 0.65 0.85 -25.87
C ALA A 228 0.23 -0.58 -26.25
N GLU A 229 0.43 -1.53 -25.36
CA GLU A 229 -0.01 -2.91 -25.56
C GLU A 229 -1.54 -2.99 -25.55
N VAL A 230 -2.22 -2.33 -24.61
CA VAL A 230 -3.70 -2.20 -24.57
C VAL A 230 -4.21 -1.64 -25.91
N ARG A 231 -3.64 -0.55 -26.39
CA ARG A 231 -4.01 0.04 -27.67
C ARG A 231 -3.85 -0.95 -28.82
N SER A 232 -2.73 -1.68 -28.87
CA SER A 232 -2.45 -2.64 -29.93
C SER A 232 -3.43 -3.81 -29.92
N HIS A 233 -3.87 -4.27 -28.74
CA HIS A 233 -4.87 -5.31 -28.59
C HIS A 233 -6.26 -4.85 -29.07
N ILE A 234 -6.66 -3.63 -28.74
CA ILE A 234 -7.93 -3.08 -29.23
C ILE A 234 -7.91 -2.95 -30.74
N LEU A 235 -6.81 -2.44 -31.30
CA LEU A 235 -6.62 -2.30 -32.77
C LEU A 235 -6.57 -3.64 -33.49
N ALA A 236 -6.22 -4.73 -32.84
CA ALA A 236 -6.19 -6.07 -33.41
C ALA A 236 -7.61 -6.72 -33.49
N THR A 237 -8.64 -6.12 -32.89
CA THR A 237 -10.01 -6.61 -32.95
C THR A 237 -10.58 -6.37 -34.36
N ASP A 238 -11.20 -7.39 -34.92
CA ASP A 238 -11.73 -7.34 -36.30
C ASP A 238 -12.73 -6.19 -36.49
N GLY A 239 -12.45 -5.32 -37.45
CA GLY A 239 -13.31 -4.18 -37.81
C GLY A 239 -13.03 -2.90 -37.03
N VAL A 240 -12.06 -2.90 -36.11
CA VAL A 240 -11.56 -1.68 -35.48
C VAL A 240 -10.57 -0.98 -36.41
N GLU A 241 -10.78 0.30 -36.67
CA GLU A 241 -9.97 1.13 -37.56
C GLU A 241 -9.00 2.02 -36.78
N ASP A 242 -9.44 2.60 -35.65
CA ASP A 242 -8.61 3.43 -34.78
C ASP A 242 -9.13 3.41 -33.34
N VAL A 243 -8.28 3.88 -32.41
CA VAL A 243 -8.58 4.06 -31.00
C VAL A 243 -8.05 5.41 -30.53
N HIS A 244 -8.88 6.21 -29.90
CA HIS A 244 -8.48 7.49 -29.30
C HIS A 244 -9.13 7.67 -27.93
N ASP A 245 -8.75 8.71 -27.20
CA ASP A 245 -9.18 8.98 -25.82
C ASP A 245 -9.13 7.72 -24.92
N LEU A 246 -8.02 6.98 -25.07
CA LEU A 246 -7.76 5.77 -24.30
C LEU A 246 -7.18 6.15 -22.93
N HIS A 247 -7.99 5.98 -21.90
CA HIS A 247 -7.64 6.26 -20.52
C HIS A 247 -7.79 5.02 -19.65
N ALA A 248 -6.83 4.79 -18.76
CA ALA A 248 -6.96 3.78 -17.72
C ALA A 248 -6.46 4.33 -16.39
N TRP A 249 -7.18 4.07 -15.33
CA TRP A 249 -6.83 4.50 -13.97
C TRP A 249 -7.29 3.47 -12.94
N THR A 250 -6.86 3.64 -11.71
CA THR A 250 -7.28 2.78 -10.59
C THR A 250 -8.18 3.56 -9.65
N ILE A 251 -9.33 3.01 -9.26
CA ILE A 251 -10.21 3.60 -8.24
C ILE A 251 -9.68 3.28 -6.85
N THR A 252 -9.40 2.00 -6.58
CA THR A 252 -8.82 1.47 -5.34
C THR A 252 -8.04 0.20 -5.67
N SER A 253 -7.37 -0.40 -4.68
CA SER A 253 -6.58 -1.63 -4.86
C SER A 253 -7.40 -2.73 -5.56
N GLY A 254 -6.92 -3.20 -6.70
CA GLY A 254 -7.57 -4.27 -7.48
C GLY A 254 -8.84 -3.82 -8.25
N MET A 255 -9.04 -2.52 -8.46
CA MET A 255 -10.17 -2.00 -9.25
C MET A 255 -9.69 -1.04 -10.34
N PRO A 256 -9.02 -1.56 -11.39
CA PRO A 256 -8.68 -0.77 -12.56
C PRO A 256 -9.93 -0.50 -13.40
N VAL A 257 -9.96 0.67 -14.02
CA VAL A 257 -11.04 1.15 -14.91
C VAL A 257 -10.41 1.62 -16.20
N LEU A 258 -11.10 1.42 -17.32
CA LEU A 258 -10.67 1.87 -18.64
C LEU A 258 -11.84 2.52 -19.38
N SER A 259 -11.53 3.58 -20.10
CA SER A 259 -12.40 4.17 -21.11
C SER A 259 -11.65 4.34 -22.42
N ALA A 260 -12.34 4.11 -23.55
CA ALA A 260 -11.76 4.34 -24.85
C ALA A 260 -12.85 4.66 -25.89
N HIS A 261 -12.50 5.48 -26.88
CA HIS A 261 -13.24 5.67 -28.10
C HIS A 261 -12.65 4.76 -29.18
N VAL A 262 -13.49 3.93 -29.75
CA VAL A 262 -13.10 2.90 -30.74
C VAL A 262 -13.81 3.17 -32.05
N VAL A 263 -13.04 3.54 -33.06
CA VAL A 263 -13.53 3.77 -34.42
C VAL A 263 -13.71 2.42 -35.12
N VAL A 264 -14.93 2.15 -35.58
CA VAL A 264 -15.29 0.87 -36.17
C VAL A 264 -15.85 1.09 -37.58
N SER A 265 -15.46 0.22 -38.52
CA SER A 265 -16.01 0.28 -39.88
C SER A 265 -17.51 -0.03 -39.88
N PRO A 266 -18.32 0.70 -40.62
CA PRO A 266 -19.75 0.44 -40.74
C PRO A 266 -20.08 -0.99 -41.23
N GLU A 267 -19.24 -1.54 -42.09
CA GLU A 267 -19.35 -2.89 -42.65
C GLU A 267 -19.15 -3.93 -41.56
N ALA A 268 -18.14 -3.79 -40.70
CA ALA A 268 -17.86 -4.69 -39.59
C ALA A 268 -19.00 -4.62 -38.55
N LEU A 269 -19.44 -3.39 -38.22
CA LEU A 269 -20.56 -3.22 -37.27
C LEU A 269 -21.85 -3.86 -37.77
N SER A 270 -22.12 -3.80 -39.08
CA SER A 270 -23.26 -4.44 -39.70
C SER A 270 -23.15 -5.97 -39.76
N ALA A 271 -21.92 -6.50 -39.93
CA ALA A 271 -21.65 -7.92 -40.06
C ALA A 271 -21.56 -8.64 -38.70
N ILE A 272 -20.84 -8.05 -37.74
CA ILE A 272 -20.57 -8.64 -36.43
C ILE A 272 -21.68 -8.33 -35.43
N GLY A 273 -22.24 -7.13 -35.49
CA GLY A 273 -23.22 -6.60 -34.54
C GLY A 273 -22.57 -5.92 -33.33
N HIS A 274 -23.25 -4.89 -32.81
CA HIS A 274 -22.77 -4.04 -31.71
C HIS A 274 -22.45 -4.82 -30.42
N GLU A 275 -23.34 -5.72 -30.04
CA GLU A 275 -23.23 -6.54 -28.83
C GLU A 275 -21.99 -7.45 -28.87
N LYS A 276 -21.76 -8.11 -29.99
CA LYS A 276 -20.63 -9.02 -30.14
C LYS A 276 -19.30 -8.27 -30.16
N MET A 277 -19.23 -7.11 -30.84
CA MET A 277 -18.05 -6.26 -30.85
C MET A 277 -17.67 -5.80 -29.44
N LEU A 278 -18.64 -5.32 -28.65
CA LEU A 278 -18.40 -4.94 -27.25
C LEU A 278 -17.94 -6.12 -26.42
N HIS A 279 -18.52 -7.30 -26.61
CA HIS A 279 -18.12 -8.51 -25.87
C HIS A 279 -16.68 -8.93 -26.20
N GLU A 280 -16.27 -8.87 -27.46
CA GLU A 280 -14.90 -9.17 -27.89
C GLU A 280 -13.89 -8.17 -27.29
N LEU A 281 -14.18 -6.87 -27.33
CA LEU A 281 -13.34 -5.82 -26.72
C LEU A 281 -13.20 -5.98 -25.19
N GLN A 282 -14.32 -6.23 -24.50
CA GLN A 282 -14.32 -6.44 -23.05
C GLN A 282 -13.58 -7.73 -22.65
N GLY A 283 -13.81 -8.82 -23.39
CA GLY A 283 -13.14 -10.09 -23.17
C GLY A 283 -11.62 -9.99 -23.35
N CYS A 284 -11.18 -9.32 -24.40
CA CYS A 284 -9.76 -9.10 -24.67
C CYS A 284 -9.05 -8.38 -23.50
N LEU A 285 -9.66 -7.35 -22.92
CA LEU A 285 -9.07 -6.59 -21.84
C LEU A 285 -9.15 -7.32 -20.48
N GLY A 286 -10.24 -8.03 -20.22
CA GLY A 286 -10.37 -8.84 -19.00
C GLY A 286 -9.35 -9.97 -18.94
N ASP A 287 -9.15 -10.67 -20.04
CA ASP A 287 -8.27 -11.84 -20.12
C ASP A 287 -6.77 -11.48 -20.09
N HIS A 288 -6.38 -10.33 -20.66
CA HIS A 288 -4.97 -9.96 -20.82
C HIS A 288 -4.47 -8.92 -19.82
N PHE A 289 -5.35 -8.02 -19.34
CA PHE A 289 -4.93 -6.86 -18.52
C PHE A 289 -5.63 -6.78 -17.16
N ASP A 290 -6.48 -7.75 -16.81
CA ASP A 290 -7.24 -7.79 -15.55
C ASP A 290 -8.11 -6.52 -15.32
N VAL A 291 -8.62 -5.93 -16.44
CA VAL A 291 -9.47 -4.74 -16.43
C VAL A 291 -10.92 -5.16 -16.70
N GLU A 292 -11.65 -5.44 -15.63
CA GLU A 292 -13.06 -5.88 -15.72
C GLU A 292 -14.04 -4.71 -15.95
N HIS A 293 -13.68 -3.48 -15.55
CA HIS A 293 -14.56 -2.32 -15.65
C HIS A 293 -14.16 -1.43 -16.83
N CYS A 294 -14.66 -1.76 -18.02
CA CYS A 294 -14.37 -1.05 -19.27
C CYS A 294 -15.60 -0.32 -19.80
N THR A 295 -15.39 0.87 -20.33
CA THR A 295 -16.41 1.63 -21.09
C THR A 295 -15.85 1.93 -22.48
N PHE A 296 -16.56 1.48 -23.52
CA PHE A 296 -16.22 1.75 -24.92
C PHE A 296 -17.31 2.57 -25.57
N GLN A 297 -16.90 3.66 -26.22
CA GLN A 297 -17.72 4.40 -27.15
C GLN A 297 -17.34 3.91 -28.56
N LEU A 298 -18.27 3.18 -29.21
CA LEU A 298 -18.05 2.75 -30.60
C LEU A 298 -18.50 3.86 -31.56
N GLU A 299 -17.61 4.27 -32.45
CA GLU A 299 -17.78 5.43 -33.30
C GLU A 299 -17.64 5.07 -34.78
N PRO A 300 -18.41 5.72 -35.69
CA PRO A 300 -18.14 5.63 -37.11
C PRO A 300 -16.92 6.47 -37.49
N SER A 301 -16.26 6.10 -38.60
CA SER A 301 -15.15 6.86 -39.17
C SER A 301 -15.53 8.34 -39.37
N GLY A 302 -14.65 9.25 -38.93
CA GLY A 302 -14.84 10.71 -39.00
C GLY A 302 -15.58 11.35 -37.83
N HIS A 303 -16.11 10.59 -36.86
CA HIS A 303 -16.77 11.15 -35.67
C HIS A 303 -15.80 11.97 -34.79
N ALA A 304 -14.58 11.50 -34.64
CA ALA A 304 -13.51 12.16 -33.86
C ALA A 304 -13.21 13.60 -34.34
N GLU A 305 -13.54 13.96 -35.60
CA GLU A 305 -13.35 15.33 -36.11
C GLU A 305 -14.30 16.35 -35.45
N HIS A 306 -15.40 15.89 -34.86
CA HIS A 306 -16.42 16.69 -34.21
C HIS A 306 -16.27 16.76 -32.69
N GLU A 307 -15.33 16.01 -32.13
CA GLU A 307 -15.09 16.00 -30.70
C GLU A 307 -14.12 17.10 -30.23
N ALA A 308 -14.35 17.63 -29.04
CA ALA A 308 -13.44 18.54 -28.40
C ALA A 308 -12.17 17.78 -27.99
N ARG A 309 -11.01 18.13 -28.57
CA ARG A 309 -9.72 17.55 -28.21
C ARG A 309 -9.32 18.04 -26.81
N LEU A 310 -9.80 17.34 -25.77
CA LEU A 310 -9.47 17.62 -24.38
C LEU A 310 -8.21 16.89 -23.89
N CYS A 311 -7.86 15.77 -24.53
CA CYS A 311 -6.67 14.97 -24.23
C CYS A 311 -5.89 14.68 -25.53
N HIS A 312 -4.59 14.84 -25.50
CA HIS A 312 -3.67 14.61 -26.64
C HIS A 312 -2.80 13.40 -26.35
#